data_25e2ddfd7ef3c33088650ff308384341
#
_entry.id   25e2ddfd7ef3c33088650ff308384341
#
_cell.length_a   1.000
_cell.length_b   1.000
_cell.length_c   1.000
_cell.angle_alpha   90.00
_cell.angle_beta   90.00
_cell.angle_gamma   90.00
#
_symmetry.space_group_name_H-M   'P 1'
#
loop_
_entity.id
_entity.type
_entity.pdbx_description
1 polymer ?
#
loop_
_entity_poly.entity_id
_entity_poly.type
_entity_poly.pdbx_seq_one_letter_code
_entity_poly.pdbx_strand_id
1 'polypeptide(L)'
;MNIDGIEIFVEKLEGNGKLNFVLIHNAGGTHQFFTHQIKLLKKYGNVILLDLPGHGRSQAIASYAMDKLSLIIKAVCEWLSLENIYFIGLNNGANIIVDVALNHRLPIKNIILIDPPIFIDKSFIVEINNFINQLDQPDYDKFVISLVDDLFIDTDFYNKEIAINAFKNVDKGSLQNIFKELIRWDLNLSNKLKNITYSTLCILTDEHHCSYDKLRLEAPQFEIGKVVGSKCWATLEVPEQVNAMMERFIRLKK
;
A
#
# COMPACT_ATOMS: atom_id res chain seq x y z
N MET A 1 6.87 -16.76 7.81
CA MET A 1 7.88 -16.16 8.69
C MET A 1 7.24 -15.82 10.02
N ASN A 2 7.87 -16.19 11.14
CA ASN A 2 7.33 -15.86 12.46
C ASN A 2 7.99 -14.59 13.01
N ILE A 3 7.18 -13.58 13.36
CA ILE A 3 7.61 -12.33 13.97
C ILE A 3 6.91 -12.22 15.33
N ASP A 4 7.64 -12.39 16.41
CA ASP A 4 7.13 -12.30 17.79
C ASP A 4 5.86 -13.15 18.03
N GLY A 5 5.82 -14.35 17.44
CA GLY A 5 4.70 -15.29 17.56
C GLY A 5 3.59 -15.10 16.51
N ILE A 6 3.74 -14.15 15.58
CA ILE A 6 2.77 -13.87 14.52
C ILE A 6 3.29 -14.42 13.19
N GLU A 7 2.51 -15.27 12.51
CA GLU A 7 2.84 -15.78 11.19
C GLU A 7 2.54 -14.76 10.10
N ILE A 8 3.59 -14.25 9.45
CA ILE A 8 3.51 -13.31 8.32
C ILE A 8 3.97 -14.02 7.06
N PHE A 9 3.14 -13.98 6.02
CA PHE A 9 3.54 -14.43 4.69
C PHE A 9 4.53 -13.43 4.08
N VAL A 10 5.70 -13.93 3.72
CA VAL A 10 6.74 -13.17 3.01
C VAL A 10 7.33 -14.06 1.94
N GLU A 11 7.42 -13.54 0.73
CA GLU A 11 8.06 -14.20 -0.41
C GLU A 11 9.15 -13.29 -0.98
N LYS A 12 10.36 -13.82 -1.11
CA LYS A 12 11.47 -13.13 -1.77
C LYS A 12 11.71 -13.73 -3.14
N LEU A 13 11.53 -12.92 -4.16
CA LEU A 13 11.80 -13.27 -5.56
C LEU A 13 13.13 -12.67 -5.98
N GLU A 14 14.10 -13.51 -6.27
CA GLU A 14 15.44 -13.09 -6.72
C GLU A 14 15.35 -12.36 -8.07
N GLY A 15 16.13 -11.27 -8.20
CA GLY A 15 16.20 -10.46 -9.39
C GLY A 15 17.64 -10.02 -9.71
N ASN A 16 17.81 -9.21 -10.75
CA ASN A 16 19.10 -8.79 -11.26
C ASN A 16 19.51 -7.45 -10.65
N GLY A 17 20.41 -7.43 -9.68
CA GLY A 17 20.94 -6.19 -9.10
C GLY A 17 20.92 -6.17 -7.59
N LYS A 18 21.22 -4.99 -7.00
CA LYS A 18 21.46 -4.85 -5.57
C LYS A 18 20.31 -4.17 -4.81
N LEU A 19 19.23 -3.81 -5.49
CA LEU A 19 18.08 -3.19 -4.85
C LEU A 19 17.18 -4.25 -4.24
N ASN A 20 16.47 -3.89 -3.17
CA ASN A 20 15.46 -4.71 -2.54
C ASN A 20 14.14 -3.93 -2.54
N PHE A 21 13.19 -4.36 -3.35
CA PHE A 21 11.87 -3.75 -3.47
C PHE A 21 10.91 -4.43 -2.49
N VAL A 22 10.51 -3.73 -1.43
CA VAL A 22 9.53 -4.21 -0.45
C VAL A 22 8.17 -3.64 -0.81
N LEU A 23 7.22 -4.52 -1.16
CA LEU A 23 5.91 -4.16 -1.69
C LEU A 23 4.83 -4.39 -0.62
N ILE A 24 4.09 -3.32 -0.29
CA ILE A 24 3.07 -3.32 0.75
C ILE A 24 1.72 -2.99 0.13
N HIS A 25 0.81 -3.96 0.15
CA HIS A 25 -0.52 -3.85 -0.47
C HIS A 25 -1.50 -3.00 0.36
N ASN A 26 -2.65 -2.67 -0.22
CA ASN A 26 -3.75 -1.95 0.40
C ASN A 26 -4.54 -2.80 1.40
N ALA A 27 -5.30 -2.16 2.27
CA ALA A 27 -6.32 -2.84 3.08
C ALA A 27 -7.33 -3.56 2.17
N GLY A 28 -7.63 -4.81 2.49
CA GLY A 28 -8.46 -5.70 1.66
C GLY A 28 -7.72 -6.37 0.50
N GLY A 29 -6.47 -5.97 0.20
CA GLY A 29 -5.65 -6.57 -0.85
C GLY A 29 -4.78 -7.74 -0.36
N THR A 30 -3.90 -8.20 -1.25
CA THR A 30 -2.82 -9.16 -0.97
C THR A 30 -1.60 -8.80 -1.82
N HIS A 31 -0.49 -9.50 -1.62
CA HIS A 31 0.70 -9.38 -2.48
C HIS A 31 0.40 -9.48 -3.98
N GLN A 32 -0.71 -10.14 -4.38
CA GLN A 32 -1.11 -10.29 -5.78
C GLN A 32 -1.50 -8.97 -6.45
N PHE A 33 -1.77 -7.91 -5.68
CA PHE A 33 -2.02 -6.57 -6.23
C PHE A 33 -0.80 -5.97 -6.93
N PHE A 34 0.38 -6.59 -6.78
CA PHE A 34 1.62 -6.19 -7.45
C PHE A 34 2.08 -7.15 -8.56
N THR A 35 1.22 -8.06 -9.01
CA THR A 35 1.60 -9.10 -9.98
C THR A 35 2.21 -8.53 -11.27
N HIS A 36 1.72 -7.38 -11.73
CA HIS A 36 2.18 -6.72 -12.96
C HIS A 36 3.48 -5.91 -12.79
N GLN A 37 3.93 -5.67 -11.56
CA GLN A 37 5.15 -4.91 -11.24
C GLN A 37 6.37 -5.81 -11.11
N ILE A 38 6.18 -7.08 -10.77
CA ILE A 38 7.26 -8.04 -10.46
C ILE A 38 8.28 -8.13 -11.58
N LYS A 39 7.83 -8.31 -12.84
CA LYS A 39 8.71 -8.48 -14.00
C LYS A 39 9.61 -7.27 -14.23
N LEU A 40 9.08 -6.06 -14.01
CA LEU A 40 9.86 -4.83 -14.11
C LEU A 40 10.91 -4.76 -13.00
N LEU A 41 10.49 -4.91 -11.75
CA LEU A 41 11.34 -4.72 -10.58
C LEU A 41 12.48 -5.72 -10.53
N LYS A 42 12.25 -6.97 -10.93
CA LYS A 42 13.29 -8.01 -11.03
C LYS A 42 14.45 -7.64 -11.97
N LYS A 43 14.29 -6.69 -12.89
CA LYS A 43 15.41 -6.18 -13.70
C LYS A 43 16.41 -5.36 -12.88
N TYR A 44 16.02 -4.86 -11.71
CA TYR A 44 16.80 -3.93 -10.89
C TYR A 44 17.22 -4.51 -9.53
N GLY A 45 16.55 -5.55 -9.05
CA GLY A 45 16.83 -6.16 -7.76
C GLY A 45 15.83 -7.22 -7.35
N ASN A 46 15.93 -7.63 -6.10
CA ASN A 46 15.02 -8.58 -5.49
C ASN A 46 13.66 -7.92 -5.23
N VAL A 47 12.59 -8.71 -5.30
CA VAL A 47 11.23 -8.28 -4.97
C VAL A 47 10.77 -9.03 -3.72
N ILE A 48 10.43 -8.30 -2.69
CA ILE A 48 9.92 -8.82 -1.43
C ILE A 48 8.43 -8.52 -1.38
N LEU A 49 7.64 -9.57 -1.45
CA LEU A 49 6.19 -9.55 -1.34
C LEU A 49 5.79 -10.00 0.05
N LEU A 50 4.79 -9.38 0.63
CA LEU A 50 4.23 -9.79 1.91
C LEU A 50 2.71 -9.59 1.92
N ASP A 51 2.01 -10.34 2.74
CA ASP A 51 0.63 -10.06 3.10
C ASP A 51 0.59 -9.39 4.47
N LEU A 52 -0.14 -8.29 4.58
CA LEU A 52 -0.36 -7.60 5.85
C LEU A 52 -1.09 -8.53 6.84
N PRO A 53 -0.94 -8.33 8.16
CA PRO A 53 -1.68 -9.10 9.15
C PRO A 53 -3.19 -9.15 8.83
N GLY A 54 -3.80 -10.34 8.98
CA GLY A 54 -5.21 -10.56 8.69
C GLY A 54 -5.60 -10.59 7.21
N HIS A 55 -4.61 -10.52 6.30
CA HIS A 55 -4.80 -10.56 4.86
C HIS A 55 -4.11 -11.78 4.25
N GLY A 56 -4.69 -12.29 3.17
CA GLY A 56 -4.11 -13.36 2.39
C GLY A 56 -3.67 -14.56 3.23
N ARG A 57 -2.37 -14.77 3.33
CA ARG A 57 -1.74 -15.90 4.03
C ARG A 57 -1.16 -15.54 5.39
N SER A 58 -1.35 -14.28 5.85
CA SER A 58 -0.84 -13.80 7.13
C SER A 58 -1.87 -13.94 8.25
N GLN A 59 -1.39 -14.26 9.44
CA GLN A 59 -2.21 -14.35 10.64
C GLN A 59 -2.77 -12.97 11.04
N ALA A 60 -4.02 -12.94 11.54
CA ALA A 60 -4.60 -11.75 12.15
C ALA A 60 -3.92 -11.42 13.50
N ILE A 61 -3.93 -10.14 13.86
CA ILE A 61 -3.32 -9.63 15.10
C ILE A 61 -4.35 -8.86 15.96
N ALA A 62 -4.03 -8.68 17.22
CA ALA A 62 -4.93 -8.00 18.16
C ALA A 62 -5.00 -6.48 17.97
N SER A 63 -3.97 -5.85 17.40
CA SER A 63 -3.89 -4.39 17.23
C SER A 63 -3.34 -4.03 15.86
N TYR A 64 -4.05 -3.18 15.14
CA TYR A 64 -3.68 -2.65 13.82
C TYR A 64 -3.25 -1.18 13.89
N ALA A 65 -2.83 -0.71 15.07
CA ALA A 65 -2.24 0.61 15.21
C ALA A 65 -1.06 0.79 14.25
N MET A 66 -0.93 1.96 13.65
CA MET A 66 0.04 2.20 12.57
C MET A 66 1.48 1.88 13.00
N ASP A 67 1.84 2.19 14.25
CA ASP A 67 3.14 1.85 14.82
C ASP A 67 3.39 0.33 14.92
N LYS A 68 2.34 -0.48 15.13
CA LYS A 68 2.45 -1.95 15.14
C LYS A 68 2.66 -2.50 13.74
N LEU A 69 1.92 -1.99 12.76
CA LEU A 69 2.09 -2.40 11.37
C LEU A 69 3.49 -2.02 10.86
N SER A 70 3.95 -0.81 11.15
CA SER A 70 5.29 -0.35 10.74
C SER A 70 6.41 -1.14 11.42
N LEU A 71 6.24 -1.56 12.69
CA LEU A 71 7.18 -2.46 13.38
C LEU A 71 7.27 -3.83 12.71
N ILE A 72 6.15 -4.40 12.24
CA ILE A 72 6.17 -5.67 11.50
C ILE A 72 6.97 -5.51 10.20
N ILE A 73 6.76 -4.43 9.45
CA ILE A 73 7.53 -4.17 8.21
C ILE A 73 9.02 -4.03 8.53
N LYS A 74 9.35 -3.30 9.61
CA LYS A 74 10.74 -3.19 10.08
C LYS A 74 11.33 -4.58 10.38
N ALA A 75 10.62 -5.41 11.12
CA ALA A 75 11.07 -6.75 11.49
C ALA A 75 11.29 -7.65 10.26
N VAL A 76 10.42 -7.58 9.23
CA VAL A 76 10.62 -8.27 7.94
C VAL A 76 11.93 -7.84 7.29
N CYS A 77 12.18 -6.52 7.21
CA CYS A 77 13.40 -6.00 6.59
C CYS A 77 14.67 -6.43 7.34
N GLU A 78 14.64 -6.38 8.67
CA GLU A 78 15.76 -6.79 9.53
C GLU A 78 16.02 -8.30 9.45
N TRP A 79 14.97 -9.12 9.50
CA TRP A 79 15.09 -10.58 9.40
C TRP A 79 15.70 -11.02 8.07
N LEU A 80 15.33 -10.34 6.97
CA LEU A 80 15.92 -10.59 5.64
C LEU A 80 17.27 -9.90 5.44
N SER A 81 17.76 -9.13 6.43
CA SER A 81 19.00 -8.32 6.34
C SER A 81 19.03 -7.46 5.08
N LEU A 82 17.92 -6.77 4.79
CA LEU A 82 17.77 -6.00 3.56
C LEU A 82 18.62 -4.73 3.60
N GLU A 83 19.33 -4.47 2.51
CA GLU A 83 20.04 -3.24 2.21
C GLU A 83 19.47 -2.59 0.95
N ASN A 84 19.72 -1.29 0.75
CA ASN A 84 19.25 -0.55 -0.43
C ASN A 84 17.75 -0.72 -0.69
N ILE A 85 16.94 -0.48 0.34
CA ILE A 85 15.50 -0.72 0.31
C ILE A 85 14.79 0.34 -0.53
N TYR A 86 13.99 -0.11 -1.49
CA TYR A 86 12.96 0.66 -2.17
C TYR A 86 11.60 0.19 -1.64
N PHE A 87 10.93 1.04 -0.88
CA PHE A 87 9.57 0.76 -0.47
C PHE A 87 8.57 1.16 -1.56
N ILE A 88 7.60 0.29 -1.82
CA ILE A 88 6.51 0.53 -2.76
C ILE A 88 5.20 0.19 -2.03
N GLY A 89 4.34 1.17 -1.81
CA GLY A 89 3.06 0.98 -1.12
C GLY A 89 1.87 1.41 -1.94
N LEU A 90 0.81 0.62 -1.87
CA LEU A 90 -0.48 0.90 -2.49
C LEU A 90 -1.49 1.32 -1.41
N ASN A 91 -2.18 2.44 -1.58
CA ASN A 91 -3.17 3.01 -0.65
C ASN A 91 -2.70 2.95 0.83
N ASN A 92 -3.38 2.21 1.71
CA ASN A 92 -3.00 2.05 3.12
C ASN A 92 -1.58 1.49 3.30
N GLY A 93 -1.10 0.64 2.38
CA GLY A 93 0.29 0.19 2.39
C GLY A 93 1.29 1.34 2.25
N ALA A 94 0.92 2.37 1.49
CA ALA A 94 1.72 3.59 1.38
C ALA A 94 1.77 4.38 2.70
N ASN A 95 0.66 4.43 3.46
CA ASN A 95 0.64 5.06 4.78
C ASN A 95 1.53 4.34 5.79
N ILE A 96 1.56 3.00 5.74
CA ILE A 96 2.47 2.20 6.58
C ILE A 96 3.93 2.53 6.25
N ILE A 97 4.27 2.68 4.97
CA ILE A 97 5.63 3.09 4.54
C ILE A 97 5.98 4.49 5.05
N VAL A 98 5.05 5.43 5.00
CA VAL A 98 5.25 6.77 5.57
C VAL A 98 5.56 6.67 7.06
N ASP A 99 4.83 5.85 7.81
CA ASP A 99 5.10 5.64 9.23
C ASP A 99 6.47 4.98 9.48
N VAL A 100 6.84 3.97 8.66
CA VAL A 100 8.18 3.37 8.69
C VAL A 100 9.27 4.42 8.47
N ALA A 101 9.11 5.27 7.46
CA ALA A 101 10.10 6.29 7.11
C ALA A 101 10.26 7.37 8.17
N LEU A 102 9.20 7.67 8.90
CA LEU A 102 9.20 8.67 9.98
C LEU A 102 9.77 8.13 11.30
N ASN A 103 9.51 6.87 11.62
CA ASN A 103 9.70 6.35 12.97
C ASN A 103 10.80 5.28 13.09
N HIS A 104 11.27 4.70 11.97
CA HIS A 104 12.25 3.61 12.01
C HIS A 104 13.52 3.93 11.21
N ARG A 105 14.64 3.41 11.69
CA ARG A 105 15.94 3.50 10.99
C ARG A 105 16.16 2.21 10.22
N LEU A 106 15.96 2.29 8.91
CA LEU A 106 16.24 1.23 7.95
C LEU A 106 17.11 1.78 6.82
N PRO A 107 17.86 0.95 6.09
CA PRO A 107 18.67 1.38 4.96
C PRO A 107 17.79 1.68 3.72
N ILE A 108 16.83 2.61 3.91
CA ILE A 108 15.91 3.06 2.87
C ILE A 108 16.68 3.89 1.86
N LYS A 109 16.55 3.56 0.60
CA LYS A 109 17.11 4.32 -0.52
C LYS A 109 16.07 5.26 -1.13
N ASN A 110 14.90 4.75 -1.46
CA ASN A 110 13.82 5.52 -2.06
C ASN A 110 12.44 4.97 -1.67
N ILE A 111 11.41 5.77 -1.90
CA ILE A 111 10.02 5.46 -1.58
C ILE A 111 9.13 5.74 -2.80
N ILE A 112 8.19 4.83 -3.07
CA ILE A 112 7.13 5.00 -4.07
C ILE A 112 5.80 4.77 -3.37
N LEU A 113 4.97 5.80 -3.33
CA LEU A 113 3.64 5.80 -2.76
C LEU A 113 2.62 5.83 -3.91
N ILE A 114 1.76 4.83 -3.98
CA ILE A 114 0.74 4.73 -5.02
C ILE A 114 -0.61 4.97 -4.37
N ASP A 115 -1.22 6.08 -4.73
CA ASP A 115 -2.52 6.54 -4.27
C ASP A 115 -2.68 6.53 -2.73
N PRO A 116 -1.75 7.16 -1.98
CA PRO A 116 -1.81 7.15 -0.52
C PRO A 116 -3.01 7.98 -0.02
N PRO A 117 -3.91 7.44 0.81
CA PRO A 117 -4.95 8.23 1.47
C PRO A 117 -4.34 9.05 2.61
N ILE A 118 -3.79 10.22 2.28
CA ILE A 118 -3.15 11.17 3.20
C ILE A 118 -3.83 12.53 3.14
N PHE A 119 -4.00 13.16 4.31
CA PHE A 119 -4.78 14.40 4.45
C PHE A 119 -6.20 14.22 3.92
N ILE A 120 -6.82 13.10 4.32
CA ILE A 120 -8.16 12.72 3.91
C ILE A 120 -9.18 13.77 4.36
N ASP A 121 -10.20 13.98 3.55
CA ASP A 121 -11.27 14.92 3.88
C ASP A 121 -12.42 14.25 4.64
N LYS A 122 -13.41 15.07 5.04
CA LYS A 122 -14.56 14.57 5.81
C LYS A 122 -15.46 13.64 4.99
N SER A 123 -15.53 13.82 3.68
CA SER A 123 -16.37 12.96 2.81
C SER A 123 -15.79 11.56 2.77
N PHE A 124 -14.49 11.42 2.61
CA PHE A 124 -13.84 10.13 2.62
C PHE A 124 -13.92 9.43 3.99
N ILE A 125 -13.85 10.19 5.09
CA ILE A 125 -14.09 9.62 6.44
C ILE A 125 -15.51 9.03 6.55
N VAL A 126 -16.52 9.69 5.97
CA VAL A 126 -17.90 9.16 5.93
C VAL A 126 -17.96 7.89 5.10
N GLU A 127 -17.31 7.84 3.94
CA GLU A 127 -17.24 6.66 3.09
C GLU A 127 -16.58 5.47 3.83
N ILE A 128 -15.45 5.70 4.50
CA ILE A 128 -14.79 4.69 5.34
C ILE A 128 -15.74 4.15 6.41
N ASN A 129 -16.45 5.02 7.12
CA ASN A 129 -17.38 4.58 8.16
C ASN A 129 -18.56 3.78 7.58
N ASN A 130 -19.09 4.19 6.43
CA ASN A 130 -20.12 3.43 5.73
C ASN A 130 -19.60 2.06 5.29
N PHE A 131 -18.41 1.99 4.75
CA PHE A 131 -17.74 0.74 4.39
C PHE A 131 -17.60 -0.19 5.61
N ILE A 132 -17.08 0.32 6.73
CA ILE A 132 -16.94 -0.44 7.98
C ILE A 132 -18.28 -1.04 8.42
N ASN A 133 -19.38 -0.27 8.34
CA ASN A 133 -20.72 -0.73 8.71
C ASN A 133 -21.25 -1.83 7.76
N GLN A 134 -20.81 -1.88 6.52
CA GLN A 134 -21.21 -2.92 5.56
C GLN A 134 -20.47 -4.26 5.78
N LEU A 135 -19.32 -4.27 6.43
CA LEU A 135 -18.53 -5.50 6.64
C LEU A 135 -19.27 -6.57 7.45
N ASP A 136 -20.14 -6.16 8.37
CA ASP A 136 -20.90 -7.06 9.26
C ASP A 136 -22.28 -7.46 8.70
N GLN A 137 -22.64 -7.00 7.48
CA GLN A 137 -23.92 -7.34 6.88
C GLN A 137 -23.95 -8.80 6.37
N PRO A 138 -25.16 -9.44 6.38
CA PRO A 138 -25.30 -10.85 5.97
C PRO A 138 -24.85 -11.14 4.53
N ASP A 139 -25.04 -10.18 3.62
CA ASP A 139 -24.74 -10.30 2.18
C ASP A 139 -23.33 -9.81 1.82
N TYR A 140 -22.33 -10.05 2.69
CA TYR A 140 -20.95 -9.57 2.50
C TYR A 140 -20.36 -9.90 1.11
N ASP A 141 -20.59 -11.12 0.61
CA ASP A 141 -20.07 -11.51 -0.70
C ASP A 141 -20.65 -10.69 -1.85
N LYS A 142 -21.94 -10.34 -1.78
CA LYS A 142 -22.56 -9.44 -2.77
C LYS A 142 -22.04 -8.02 -2.62
N PHE A 143 -21.86 -7.57 -1.37
CA PHE A 143 -21.28 -6.27 -1.09
C PHE A 143 -19.87 -6.16 -1.67
N VAL A 144 -19.00 -7.18 -1.50
CA VAL A 144 -17.64 -7.19 -2.07
C VAL A 144 -17.67 -7.11 -3.61
N ILE A 145 -18.55 -7.85 -4.26
CA ILE A 145 -18.68 -7.80 -5.73
C ILE A 145 -19.06 -6.39 -6.18
N SER A 146 -20.09 -5.80 -5.57
CA SER A 146 -20.52 -4.43 -5.89
C SER A 146 -19.41 -3.41 -5.64
N LEU A 147 -18.72 -3.51 -4.49
CA LEU A 147 -17.60 -2.64 -4.14
C LEU A 147 -16.49 -2.70 -5.18
N VAL A 148 -16.09 -3.90 -5.59
CA VAL A 148 -15.03 -4.08 -6.59
C VAL A 148 -15.48 -3.55 -7.94
N ASP A 149 -16.74 -3.76 -8.33
CA ASP A 149 -17.29 -3.20 -9.57
C ASP A 149 -17.28 -1.66 -9.57
N ASP A 150 -17.58 -1.04 -8.43
CA ASP A 150 -17.57 0.41 -8.28
C ASP A 150 -16.13 0.99 -8.28
N LEU A 151 -15.14 0.24 -7.77
CA LEU A 151 -13.75 0.69 -7.63
C LEU A 151 -12.86 0.38 -8.84
N PHE A 152 -13.33 -0.39 -9.82
CA PHE A 152 -12.63 -0.67 -11.07
C PHE A 152 -13.25 0.06 -12.25
N ILE A 153 -12.45 0.29 -13.29
CA ILE A 153 -12.94 0.67 -14.61
C ILE A 153 -13.43 -0.57 -15.35
N ASP A 154 -14.52 -0.45 -16.09
CA ASP A 154 -15.48 -1.49 -16.47
C ASP A 154 -15.00 -2.78 -17.19
N THR A 155 -13.78 -2.89 -17.67
CA THR A 155 -13.44 -3.94 -18.65
C THR A 155 -12.45 -4.99 -18.20
N ASP A 156 -11.93 -4.91 -16.98
CA ASP A 156 -10.86 -5.79 -16.51
C ASP A 156 -11.35 -6.92 -15.58
N PHE A 157 -11.89 -7.99 -16.18
CA PHE A 157 -12.42 -9.14 -15.42
C PHE A 157 -11.34 -9.87 -14.61
N TYR A 158 -10.13 -10.03 -15.15
CA TYR A 158 -9.08 -10.79 -14.47
C TYR A 158 -8.60 -10.10 -13.19
N ASN A 159 -8.33 -8.82 -13.26
CA ASN A 159 -7.85 -8.06 -12.11
C ASN A 159 -8.98 -7.83 -11.08
N LYS A 160 -10.23 -7.71 -11.50
CA LYS A 160 -11.40 -7.71 -10.60
C LYS A 160 -11.48 -9.01 -9.79
N GLU A 161 -11.23 -10.16 -10.41
CA GLU A 161 -11.25 -11.45 -9.71
C GLU A 161 -10.18 -11.52 -8.61
N ILE A 162 -8.97 -11.00 -8.85
CA ILE A 162 -7.92 -10.88 -7.82
C ILE A 162 -8.44 -10.08 -6.63
N ALA A 163 -9.06 -8.92 -6.86
CA ALA A 163 -9.58 -8.06 -5.81
C ALA A 163 -10.76 -8.71 -5.05
N ILE A 164 -11.72 -9.29 -5.78
CA ILE A 164 -12.88 -9.99 -5.18
C ILE A 164 -12.39 -11.12 -4.25
N ASN A 165 -11.45 -11.94 -4.73
CA ASN A 165 -10.92 -13.05 -3.94
C ASN A 165 -10.17 -12.57 -2.69
N ALA A 166 -9.39 -11.48 -2.80
CA ALA A 166 -8.68 -10.91 -1.65
C ALA A 166 -9.67 -10.40 -0.59
N PHE A 167 -10.65 -9.59 -0.97
CA PHE A 167 -11.65 -9.05 -0.06
C PHE A 167 -12.56 -10.11 0.58
N LYS A 168 -12.94 -11.16 -0.16
CA LYS A 168 -13.74 -12.26 0.39
C LYS A 168 -13.00 -13.07 1.47
N ASN A 169 -11.68 -13.12 1.38
CA ASN A 169 -10.85 -13.92 2.26
C ASN A 169 -10.12 -13.11 3.34
N VAL A 170 -10.32 -11.77 3.41
CA VAL A 170 -9.73 -10.96 4.47
C VAL A 170 -10.46 -11.17 5.80
N ASP A 171 -9.72 -11.14 6.90
CA ASP A 171 -10.33 -11.05 8.22
C ASP A 171 -11.04 -9.68 8.39
N LYS A 172 -12.36 -9.70 8.53
CA LYS A 172 -13.19 -8.49 8.60
C LYS A 172 -12.81 -7.58 9.76
N GLY A 173 -12.48 -8.17 10.90
CA GLY A 173 -12.04 -7.43 12.09
C GLY A 173 -10.73 -6.68 11.82
N SER A 174 -9.80 -7.33 11.12
CA SER A 174 -8.55 -6.70 10.66
C SER A 174 -8.83 -5.52 9.75
N LEU A 175 -9.71 -5.70 8.78
CA LEU A 175 -10.08 -4.66 7.82
C LEU A 175 -10.74 -3.45 8.51
N GLN A 176 -11.70 -3.69 9.41
CA GLN A 176 -12.32 -2.63 10.23
C GLN A 176 -11.28 -1.84 11.02
N ASN A 177 -10.35 -2.54 11.69
CA ASN A 177 -9.36 -1.91 12.54
C ASN A 177 -8.34 -1.09 11.74
N ILE A 178 -7.87 -1.59 10.59
CA ILE A 178 -6.95 -0.83 9.71
C ILE A 178 -7.58 0.51 9.29
N PHE A 179 -8.84 0.52 8.86
CA PHE A 179 -9.50 1.76 8.45
C PHE A 179 -9.74 2.73 9.60
N LYS A 180 -10.10 2.24 10.79
CA LYS A 180 -10.21 3.09 11.99
C LYS A 180 -8.86 3.72 12.36
N GLU A 181 -7.79 2.94 12.29
CA GLU A 181 -6.44 3.42 12.60
C GLU A 181 -5.90 4.37 11.51
N LEU A 182 -6.26 4.18 10.25
CA LEU A 182 -5.94 5.12 9.17
C LEU A 182 -6.46 6.52 9.51
N ILE A 183 -7.74 6.64 9.89
CA ILE A 183 -8.34 7.94 10.25
C ILE A 183 -7.58 8.58 11.42
N ARG A 184 -7.29 7.81 12.47
CA ARG A 184 -6.56 8.30 13.64
C ARG A 184 -5.15 8.76 13.30
N TRP A 185 -4.46 7.99 12.47
CA TRP A 185 -3.09 8.27 12.08
C TRP A 185 -3.03 9.53 11.20
N ASP A 186 -3.93 9.67 10.23
CA ASP A 186 -3.97 10.81 9.32
C ASP A 186 -4.20 12.14 10.04
N LEU A 187 -5.06 12.15 11.07
CA LEU A 187 -5.30 13.32 11.91
C LEU A 187 -4.02 13.85 12.60
N ASN A 188 -3.02 12.98 12.80
CA ASN A 188 -1.76 13.29 13.46
C ASN A 188 -0.57 13.44 12.48
N LEU A 189 -0.84 13.45 11.16
CA LEU A 189 0.20 13.46 10.13
C LEU A 189 0.74 14.86 9.82
N SER A 190 -0.05 15.91 10.04
CA SER A 190 0.29 17.30 9.70
C SER A 190 1.68 17.70 10.24
N ASN A 191 2.45 18.41 9.43
CA ASN A 191 3.83 18.84 9.70
C ASN A 191 4.88 17.72 9.84
N LYS A 192 4.55 16.46 9.59
CA LYS A 192 5.50 15.35 9.72
C LYS A 192 6.16 14.97 8.39
N LEU A 193 5.44 15.07 7.26
CA LEU A 193 5.96 14.62 5.95
C LEU A 193 7.23 15.35 5.51
N LYS A 194 7.43 16.60 5.92
CA LYS A 194 8.66 17.34 5.67
C LYS A 194 9.92 16.69 6.27
N ASN A 195 9.75 15.80 7.26
CA ASN A 195 10.87 15.07 7.87
C ASN A 195 11.29 13.84 7.06
N ILE A 196 10.55 13.46 6.02
CA ILE A 196 10.95 12.39 5.10
C ILE A 196 11.99 12.95 4.14
N THR A 197 13.24 12.54 4.32
CA THR A 197 14.38 13.00 3.53
C THR A 197 14.70 12.09 2.34
N TYR A 198 14.08 10.92 2.27
CA TYR A 198 14.22 9.99 1.17
C TYR A 198 13.58 10.52 -0.10
N SER A 199 14.23 10.31 -1.27
CA SER A 199 13.56 10.60 -2.54
C SER A 199 12.28 9.81 -2.64
N THR A 200 11.16 10.52 -2.82
CA THR A 200 9.82 9.93 -2.80
C THR A 200 9.05 10.30 -4.06
N LEU A 201 8.53 9.28 -4.75
CA LEU A 201 7.57 9.43 -5.83
C LEU A 201 6.18 9.11 -5.28
N CYS A 202 5.24 10.03 -5.46
CA CYS A 202 3.82 9.83 -5.19
C CYS A 202 3.06 9.75 -6.51
N ILE A 203 2.41 8.62 -6.78
CA ILE A 203 1.58 8.40 -7.97
C ILE A 203 0.12 8.48 -7.55
N LEU A 204 -0.63 9.42 -8.10
CA LEU A 204 -2.05 9.61 -7.83
C LEU A 204 -2.91 9.00 -8.92
N THR A 205 -4.13 8.59 -8.58
CA THR A 205 -5.16 8.09 -9.49
C THR A 205 -6.15 9.19 -9.90
N ASP A 206 -7.13 8.89 -10.73
CA ASP A 206 -8.17 9.86 -11.11
C ASP A 206 -9.09 10.21 -9.94
N GLU A 207 -9.41 9.23 -9.10
CA GLU A 207 -10.27 9.37 -7.92
C GLU A 207 -9.45 9.26 -6.61
N HIS A 208 -8.29 9.93 -6.56
CA HIS A 208 -7.39 9.84 -5.42
C HIS A 208 -8.00 10.44 -4.13
N HIS A 209 -7.73 9.79 -3.01
CA HIS A 209 -8.20 10.19 -1.67
C HIS A 209 -7.22 11.10 -0.92
N CYS A 210 -6.17 11.56 -1.57
CA CYS A 210 -5.19 12.48 -1.02
C CYS A 210 -5.57 13.92 -1.32
N SER A 211 -5.53 14.81 -0.33
CA SER A 211 -5.60 16.25 -0.59
C SER A 211 -4.33 16.72 -1.30
N TYR A 212 -4.39 16.89 -2.62
CA TYR A 212 -3.25 17.28 -3.46
C TYR A 212 -2.60 18.58 -2.99
N ASP A 213 -3.40 19.63 -2.75
CA ASP A 213 -2.89 20.94 -2.33
C ASP A 213 -2.17 20.85 -0.98
N LYS A 214 -2.74 20.11 -0.04
CA LYS A 214 -2.14 19.90 1.27
C LYS A 214 -0.88 19.04 1.18
N LEU A 215 -0.88 18.00 0.34
CA LEU A 215 0.32 17.20 0.08
C LEU A 215 1.46 18.06 -0.48
N ARG A 216 1.18 18.92 -1.45
CA ARG A 216 2.18 19.86 -2.04
C ARG A 216 2.73 20.84 -1.02
N LEU A 217 1.91 21.28 -0.08
CA LEU A 217 2.30 22.19 0.99
C LEU A 217 3.16 21.50 2.05
N GLU A 218 2.75 20.30 2.48
CA GLU A 218 3.37 19.57 3.60
C GLU A 218 4.57 18.72 3.18
N ALA A 219 4.64 18.33 1.90
CA ALA A 219 5.71 17.51 1.33
C ALA A 219 6.18 18.05 -0.04
N PRO A 220 6.67 19.31 -0.11
CA PRO A 220 7.11 19.90 -1.37
C PRO A 220 8.28 19.16 -2.04
N GLN A 221 9.02 18.35 -1.28
CA GLN A 221 10.12 17.53 -1.75
C GLN A 221 9.67 16.25 -2.48
N PHE A 222 8.37 15.86 -2.40
CA PHE A 222 7.88 14.69 -3.13
C PHE A 222 7.71 14.99 -4.61
N GLU A 223 8.18 14.07 -5.45
CA GLU A 223 7.85 14.06 -6.87
C GLU A 223 6.43 13.49 -7.02
N ILE A 224 5.54 14.20 -7.70
CA ILE A 224 4.15 13.78 -7.86
C ILE A 224 3.88 13.54 -9.34
N GLY A 225 3.37 12.35 -9.64
CA GLY A 225 2.83 11.98 -10.94
C GLY A 225 1.36 11.57 -10.81
N LYS A 226 0.65 11.55 -11.94
CA LYS A 226 -0.74 11.09 -12.02
C LYS A 226 -0.88 10.08 -13.15
N VAL A 227 -1.56 8.96 -12.88
CA VAL A 227 -2.03 8.03 -13.89
C VAL A 227 -3.44 8.39 -14.33
N VAL A 228 -3.84 7.95 -15.51
CA VAL A 228 -5.16 8.20 -16.09
C VAL A 228 -5.83 6.86 -16.34
N GLY A 229 -7.13 6.78 -16.07
CA GLY A 229 -7.90 5.56 -16.27
C GLY A 229 -7.79 4.58 -15.10
N SER A 230 -7.60 5.08 -13.89
CA SER A 230 -7.65 4.26 -12.66
C SER A 230 -8.41 4.98 -11.57
N LYS A 231 -9.25 4.25 -10.84
CA LYS A 231 -9.96 4.76 -9.67
C LYS A 231 -9.14 4.59 -8.40
N CYS A 232 -8.81 3.35 -8.04
CA CYS A 232 -8.23 3.05 -6.74
C CYS A 232 -6.98 2.16 -6.81
N TRP A 233 -6.98 1.16 -7.68
CA TRP A 233 -5.93 0.13 -7.68
C TRP A 233 -5.06 0.17 -8.93
N ALA A 234 -4.39 1.30 -9.14
CA ALA A 234 -3.58 1.59 -10.32
C ALA A 234 -2.57 0.50 -10.69
N THR A 235 -2.07 -0.27 -9.72
CA THR A 235 -1.17 -1.40 -9.95
C THR A 235 -1.80 -2.53 -10.75
N LEU A 236 -3.12 -2.67 -10.68
CA LEU A 236 -3.92 -3.63 -11.43
C LEU A 236 -4.57 -3.00 -12.67
N GLU A 237 -5.15 -1.80 -12.54
CA GLU A 237 -5.97 -1.17 -13.57
C GLU A 237 -5.15 -0.57 -14.73
N VAL A 238 -4.01 0.08 -14.41
CA VAL A 238 -3.14 0.75 -15.39
C VAL A 238 -1.66 0.45 -15.14
N PRO A 239 -1.31 -0.87 -15.08
CA PRO A 239 0.02 -1.30 -14.66
C PRO A 239 1.15 -0.76 -15.54
N GLU A 240 0.91 -0.54 -16.83
CA GLU A 240 1.90 0.01 -17.76
C GLU A 240 2.27 1.46 -17.42
N GLN A 241 1.30 2.30 -17.01
CA GLN A 241 1.56 3.67 -16.60
C GLN A 241 2.33 3.71 -15.27
N VAL A 242 1.88 2.92 -14.28
CA VAL A 242 2.57 2.77 -12.99
C VAL A 242 4.00 2.29 -13.21
N ASN A 243 4.19 1.25 -14.02
CA ASN A 243 5.50 0.67 -14.32
C ASN A 243 6.43 1.68 -15.02
N ALA A 244 5.91 2.46 -15.98
CA ALA A 244 6.70 3.48 -16.66
C ALA A 244 7.20 4.57 -15.70
N MET A 245 6.33 5.05 -14.79
CA MET A 245 6.70 6.04 -13.77
C MET A 245 7.71 5.48 -12.79
N MET A 246 7.48 4.28 -12.27
CA MET A 246 8.41 3.60 -11.36
C MET A 246 9.78 3.38 -12.03
N GLU A 247 9.80 2.86 -13.27
CA GLU A 247 11.05 2.62 -13.98
C GLU A 247 11.84 3.91 -14.20
N ARG A 248 11.16 4.98 -14.59
CA ARG A 248 11.79 6.30 -14.76
C ARG A 248 12.40 6.78 -13.44
N PHE A 249 11.66 6.70 -12.35
CA PHE A 249 12.12 7.10 -11.03
C PHE A 249 13.32 6.27 -10.56
N ILE A 250 13.27 4.94 -10.69
CA ILE A 250 14.37 4.03 -10.34
C ILE A 250 15.65 4.40 -11.11
N ARG A 251 15.54 4.68 -12.41
CA ARG A 251 16.69 5.04 -13.25
C ARG A 251 17.32 6.38 -12.88
N LEU A 252 16.53 7.34 -12.43
CA LEU A 252 17.01 8.67 -12.05
C LEU A 252 17.66 8.70 -10.66
N LYS A 253 17.29 7.75 -9.78
CA LYS A 253 17.72 7.72 -8.37
C LYS A 253 18.68 6.54 -8.05
N LYS A 254 19.23 5.90 -9.07
CA LYS A 254 20.25 4.85 -8.92
C LYS A 254 21.53 5.35 -8.27
#